data_e4bdeed3fd9b5c060d13bf850221cc8f
#
_entry.id   e4bdeed3fd9b5c060d13bf850221cc8f
#
_cell.length_a   1.000
_cell.length_b   1.000
_cell.length_c   1.000
_cell.angle_alpha   90.00
_cell.angle_beta   90.00
_cell.angle_gamma   90.00
#
_symmetry.space_group_name_H-M   'P 1'
#
loop_
_entity.id
_entity.type
_entity.pdbx_description
1 polymer ?
#
loop_
_entity_poly.entity_id
_entity_poly.type
_entity_poly.pdbx_seq_one_letter_code
_entity_poly.pdbx_strand_id
1 'polypeptide(L)'
;MKHEIKVACVGNPNCGKTTLFNALTGSKLKVANWPGVTVEKVEGHTTYEDTEIDLIDTPGIYSLTCYTIEEKVTRKCVMDDDIDVIINVVDASSLERNLYLTLQLLELGKPVVLALNMMDIVQERGMELDLHRLPEMLGDIPTVPVSAARRTGLDILLHAVIHHYEEQKNAEYILQYPEEIENKIAKLKVMMEAHYPTHSSRRWHAIKLLENDEEVMKENPINTVDVVDRSYEKEIINCKYQYIESVVREVFFIKIKKPQQRTK
;
A
#
# COMPACT_ATOMS: atom_id res chain seq x y z
N MET A 1 -18.78 -21.69 -7.70
CA MET A 1 -18.78 -21.31 -6.26
C MET A 1 -18.70 -19.81 -6.24
N LYS A 2 -19.56 -19.13 -5.48
CA LYS A 2 -19.38 -17.69 -5.24
C LYS A 2 -18.05 -17.51 -4.52
N HIS A 3 -17.15 -16.75 -5.10
CA HIS A 3 -15.90 -16.38 -4.43
C HIS A 3 -16.19 -15.14 -3.58
N GLU A 4 -15.80 -15.17 -2.32
CA GLU A 4 -15.84 -14.03 -1.41
C GLU A 4 -14.41 -13.58 -1.17
N ILE A 5 -14.12 -12.31 -1.39
CA ILE A 5 -12.79 -11.71 -1.24
C ILE A 5 -12.87 -10.58 -0.22
N LYS A 6 -11.95 -10.57 0.73
CA LYS A 6 -11.80 -9.48 1.70
C LYS A 6 -10.70 -8.52 1.30
N VAL A 7 -11.04 -7.25 1.21
CA VAL A 7 -10.17 -6.19 0.70
C VAL A 7 -10.02 -5.07 1.72
N ALA A 8 -8.78 -4.72 2.06
CA ALA A 8 -8.50 -3.53 2.86
C ALA A 8 -8.20 -2.32 1.97
N CYS A 9 -8.92 -1.21 2.17
CA CYS A 9 -8.61 0.07 1.54
C CYS A 9 -7.67 0.87 2.44
N VAL A 10 -6.46 1.15 1.97
CA VAL A 10 -5.39 1.81 2.71
C VAL A 10 -4.88 3.01 1.93
N GLY A 11 -4.56 4.10 2.61
CA GLY A 11 -4.00 5.28 1.95
C GLY A 11 -3.71 6.40 2.94
N ASN A 12 -3.01 7.41 2.44
CA ASN A 12 -2.70 8.61 3.22
C ASN A 12 -3.97 9.41 3.57
N PRO A 13 -3.94 10.20 4.65
CA PRO A 13 -5.00 11.17 4.90
C PRO A 13 -5.23 12.07 3.67
N ASN A 14 -6.49 12.30 3.34
CA ASN A 14 -6.92 13.16 2.22
C ASN A 14 -6.56 12.67 0.79
N CYS A 15 -6.14 11.43 0.61
CA CYS A 15 -5.94 10.84 -0.73
C CYS A 15 -7.26 10.48 -1.45
N GLY A 16 -8.40 10.72 -0.80
CA GLY A 16 -9.72 10.38 -1.32
C GLY A 16 -10.15 8.94 -1.09
N LYS A 17 -9.51 8.23 -0.15
CA LYS A 17 -9.77 6.83 0.19
C LYS A 17 -11.24 6.57 0.55
N THR A 18 -11.80 7.32 1.51
CA THR A 18 -13.20 7.16 1.93
C THR A 18 -14.18 7.51 0.80
N THR A 19 -13.86 8.49 -0.05
CA THR A 19 -14.67 8.80 -1.24
C THR A 19 -14.66 7.63 -2.22
N LEU A 20 -13.49 7.02 -2.46
CA LEU A 20 -13.36 5.84 -3.32
C LEU A 20 -14.10 4.64 -2.72
N PHE A 21 -13.93 4.39 -1.43
CA PHE A 21 -14.62 3.32 -0.71
C PHE A 21 -16.14 3.44 -0.84
N ASN A 22 -16.70 4.64 -0.59
CA ASN A 22 -18.13 4.91 -0.74
C ASN A 22 -18.60 4.76 -2.20
N ALA A 23 -17.75 5.12 -3.17
CA ALA A 23 -18.07 4.97 -4.58
C ALA A 23 -18.15 3.49 -5.01
N LEU A 24 -17.33 2.62 -4.40
CA LEU A 24 -17.31 1.18 -4.65
C LEU A 24 -18.46 0.44 -3.96
N THR A 25 -18.76 0.79 -2.69
CA THR A 25 -19.70 0.03 -1.85
C THR A 25 -21.12 0.58 -1.83
N GLY A 26 -21.32 1.84 -2.23
CA GLY A 26 -22.61 2.51 -2.15
C GLY A 26 -23.03 2.84 -0.71
N SER A 27 -24.34 2.74 -0.41
CA SER A 27 -24.91 3.21 0.86
C SER A 27 -25.05 2.15 1.97
N LYS A 28 -24.77 0.88 1.67
CA LYS A 28 -24.90 -0.21 2.64
C LYS A 28 -23.58 -0.40 3.41
N LEU A 29 -23.38 0.43 4.43
CA LEU A 29 -22.18 0.40 5.26
C LEU A 29 -22.52 -0.14 6.64
N LYS A 30 -21.61 -0.93 7.19
CA LYS A 30 -21.62 -1.37 8.58
C LYS A 30 -20.52 -0.61 9.32
N VAL A 31 -20.92 0.11 10.36
CA VAL A 31 -20.01 0.90 11.20
C VAL A 31 -19.91 0.24 12.56
N ALA A 32 -18.70 0.03 13.03
CA ALA A 32 -18.37 -0.49 14.35
C ALA A 32 -17.08 0.18 14.83
N ASN A 33 -16.64 -0.10 16.04
CA ASN A 33 -15.30 0.29 16.46
C ASN A 33 -14.32 -0.87 16.26
N TRP A 34 -13.07 -0.54 15.98
CA TRP A 34 -12.01 -1.54 16.02
C TRP A 34 -11.89 -2.11 17.44
N PRO A 35 -11.62 -3.41 17.60
CA PRO A 35 -11.53 -4.05 18.92
C PRO A 35 -10.54 -3.32 19.84
N GLY A 36 -11.02 -2.92 21.03
CA GLY A 36 -10.20 -2.34 22.09
C GLY A 36 -9.81 -0.86 21.91
N VAL A 37 -10.33 -0.17 20.89
CA VAL A 37 -10.04 1.24 20.61
C VAL A 37 -11.30 2.00 20.20
N THR A 38 -11.25 3.34 20.25
CA THR A 38 -12.36 4.23 19.86
C THR A 38 -12.35 4.63 18.38
N VAL A 39 -11.49 3.99 17.58
CA VAL A 39 -11.39 4.24 16.14
C VAL A 39 -12.50 3.49 15.41
N GLU A 40 -13.20 4.17 14.52
CA GLU A 40 -14.28 3.56 13.72
C GLU A 40 -13.72 2.58 12.68
N LYS A 41 -14.40 1.44 12.56
CA LYS A 41 -14.22 0.46 11.48
C LYS A 41 -15.43 0.56 10.57
N VAL A 42 -15.21 0.85 9.31
CA VAL A 42 -16.26 0.89 8.30
C VAL A 42 -16.09 -0.27 7.34
N GLU A 43 -17.12 -1.10 7.25
CA GLU A 43 -17.16 -2.22 6.32
C GLU A 43 -18.25 -1.97 5.28
N GLY A 44 -17.96 -2.30 4.04
CA GLY A 44 -18.90 -2.20 2.93
C GLY A 44 -18.81 -3.43 2.07
N HIS A 45 -19.85 -3.65 1.28
CA HIS A 45 -19.97 -4.81 0.40
C HIS A 45 -20.28 -4.36 -1.01
N THR A 46 -19.67 -5.01 -1.98
CA THR A 46 -19.99 -4.86 -3.40
C THR A 46 -19.90 -6.21 -4.11
N THR A 47 -20.47 -6.29 -5.29
CA THR A 47 -20.39 -7.47 -6.14
C THR A 47 -19.88 -7.03 -7.50
N TYR A 48 -18.90 -7.73 -8.03
CA TYR A 48 -18.42 -7.52 -9.38
C TYR A 48 -18.36 -8.87 -10.09
N GLU A 49 -19.05 -8.97 -11.23
CA GLU A 49 -19.31 -10.25 -11.91
C GLU A 49 -19.93 -11.27 -10.91
N ASP A 50 -19.34 -12.43 -10.73
CA ASP A 50 -19.83 -13.48 -9.82
C ASP A 50 -19.09 -13.49 -8.46
N THR A 51 -18.29 -12.45 -8.17
CA THR A 51 -17.47 -12.35 -6.95
C THR A 51 -18.07 -11.36 -5.97
N GLU A 52 -18.23 -11.78 -4.72
CA GLU A 52 -18.60 -10.91 -3.61
C GLU A 52 -17.32 -10.33 -3.00
N ILE A 53 -17.30 -9.02 -2.77
CA ILE A 53 -16.13 -8.29 -2.26
C ILE A 53 -16.53 -7.54 -1.01
N ASP A 54 -15.96 -7.94 0.11
CA ASP A 54 -16.05 -7.24 1.39
C ASP A 54 -14.89 -6.26 1.52
N LEU A 55 -15.22 -4.97 1.61
CA LEU A 55 -14.23 -3.91 1.74
C LEU A 55 -14.20 -3.37 3.16
N ILE A 56 -13.01 -3.10 3.64
CA ILE A 56 -12.76 -2.45 4.94
C ILE A 56 -12.08 -1.12 4.69
N ASP A 57 -12.70 -0.01 5.13
CA ASP A 57 -12.04 1.30 5.14
C ASP A 57 -11.16 1.43 6.38
N THR A 58 -9.86 1.53 6.20
CA THR A 58 -8.91 1.73 7.30
C THR A 58 -8.71 3.22 7.58
N PRO A 59 -8.27 3.61 8.78
CA PRO A 59 -7.85 4.98 9.03
C PRO A 59 -6.79 5.46 8.03
N GLY A 60 -6.80 6.77 7.70
CA GLY A 60 -5.75 7.36 6.88
C GLY A 60 -4.45 7.45 7.64
N ILE A 61 -3.37 6.91 7.07
CA ILE A 61 -2.06 6.84 7.70
C ILE A 61 -0.95 7.23 6.72
N TYR A 62 0.18 7.67 7.22
CA TYR A 62 1.38 7.95 6.40
C TYR A 62 2.38 6.81 6.40
N SER A 63 2.32 5.93 7.39
CA SER A 63 3.29 4.87 7.62
C SER A 63 2.68 3.73 8.44
N LEU A 64 3.29 2.55 8.37
CA LEU A 64 2.97 1.39 9.22
C LEU A 64 3.89 1.31 10.47
N THR A 65 4.34 2.44 11.00
CA THR A 65 5.31 2.48 12.12
C THR A 65 4.69 2.35 13.51
N CYS A 66 3.38 2.46 13.66
CA CYS A 66 2.65 2.31 14.92
C CYS A 66 2.90 3.39 15.99
N TYR A 67 3.18 4.62 15.58
CA TYR A 67 3.23 5.75 16.52
C TYR A 67 1.84 6.21 16.96
N THR A 68 0.84 6.06 16.10
CA THR A 68 -0.56 6.44 16.39
C THR A 68 -1.45 5.21 16.52
N ILE A 69 -2.64 5.40 17.11
CA ILE A 69 -3.64 4.32 17.22
C ILE A 69 -4.13 3.93 15.83
N GLU A 70 -4.29 4.90 14.93
CA GLU A 70 -4.71 4.69 13.54
C GLU A 70 -3.70 3.83 12.79
N GLU A 71 -2.40 4.09 12.95
CA GLU A 71 -1.34 3.28 12.35
C GLU A 71 -1.34 1.84 12.88
N LYS A 72 -1.53 1.67 14.20
CA LYS A 72 -1.64 0.33 14.83
C LYS A 72 -2.81 -0.47 14.28
N VAL A 73 -3.97 0.18 14.19
CA VAL A 73 -5.20 -0.42 13.68
C VAL A 73 -5.04 -0.84 12.23
N THR A 74 -4.54 0.06 11.39
CA THR A 74 -4.33 -0.22 9.96
C THR A 74 -3.31 -1.32 9.76
N ARG A 75 -2.17 -1.26 10.47
CA ARG A 75 -1.14 -2.31 10.44
C ARG A 75 -1.72 -3.69 10.82
N LYS A 76 -2.47 -3.76 11.91
CA LYS A 76 -3.12 -5.01 12.33
C LYS A 76 -4.11 -5.52 11.26
N CYS A 77 -4.88 -4.63 10.64
CA CYS A 77 -5.80 -4.99 9.57
C CYS A 77 -5.07 -5.59 8.36
N VAL A 78 -4.04 -4.90 7.83
CA VAL A 78 -3.34 -5.36 6.61
C VAL A 78 -2.50 -6.63 6.84
N MET A 79 -2.14 -6.91 8.08
CA MET A 79 -1.42 -8.12 8.46
C MET A 79 -2.34 -9.31 8.76
N ASP A 80 -3.64 -9.07 8.91
CA ASP A 80 -4.62 -10.12 9.15
C ASP A 80 -4.66 -11.09 7.97
N ASP A 81 -4.54 -12.39 8.26
CA ASP A 81 -4.56 -13.44 7.23
C ASP A 81 -5.89 -13.51 6.47
N ASP A 82 -6.96 -12.98 7.06
CA ASP A 82 -8.28 -12.89 6.42
C ASP A 82 -8.34 -11.82 5.31
N ILE A 83 -7.37 -10.91 5.23
CA ILE A 83 -7.30 -9.92 4.15
C ILE A 83 -6.58 -10.52 2.94
N ASP A 84 -7.32 -10.64 1.85
CA ASP A 84 -6.86 -11.26 0.61
C ASP A 84 -6.09 -10.27 -0.28
N VAL A 85 -6.59 -9.03 -0.40
CA VAL A 85 -6.01 -8.00 -1.27
C VAL A 85 -6.02 -6.64 -0.57
N ILE A 86 -5.02 -5.83 -0.83
CA ILE A 86 -4.94 -4.45 -0.36
C ILE A 86 -5.15 -3.51 -1.55
N ILE A 87 -6.16 -2.63 -1.50
CA ILE A 87 -6.25 -1.48 -2.38
C ILE A 87 -5.49 -0.34 -1.73
N ASN A 88 -4.36 0.03 -2.30
CA ASN A 88 -3.61 1.20 -1.87
C ASN A 88 -4.07 2.43 -2.66
N VAL A 89 -4.78 3.32 -1.99
CA VAL A 89 -5.30 4.56 -2.59
C VAL A 89 -4.25 5.66 -2.49
N VAL A 90 -3.82 6.15 -3.63
CA VAL A 90 -2.75 7.13 -3.77
C VAL A 90 -3.28 8.38 -4.45
N ASP A 91 -2.99 9.55 -3.89
CA ASP A 91 -3.21 10.83 -4.56
C ASP A 91 -2.16 11.01 -5.67
N ALA A 92 -2.59 10.83 -6.91
CA ALA A 92 -1.73 10.94 -8.08
C ALA A 92 -1.13 12.35 -8.26
N SER A 93 -1.77 13.38 -7.71
CA SER A 93 -1.26 14.76 -7.75
C SER A 93 -0.17 15.05 -6.71
N SER A 94 0.05 14.12 -5.77
CA SER A 94 1.03 14.20 -4.68
C SER A 94 1.74 12.86 -4.50
N LEU A 95 2.22 12.28 -5.58
CA LEU A 95 2.72 10.91 -5.66
C LEU A 95 3.86 10.64 -4.66
N GLU A 96 4.84 11.52 -4.58
CA GLU A 96 6.00 11.40 -3.69
C GLU A 96 5.60 11.14 -2.23
N ARG A 97 4.63 11.90 -1.73
CA ARG A 97 4.14 11.78 -0.35
C ARG A 97 3.43 10.45 -0.08
N ASN A 98 2.78 9.88 -1.09
CA ASN A 98 1.96 8.68 -0.95
C ASN A 98 2.77 7.39 -1.13
N LEU A 99 3.84 7.40 -1.92
CA LEU A 99 4.61 6.20 -2.25
C LEU A 99 5.35 5.59 -1.06
N TYR A 100 5.61 6.35 0.02
CA TYR A 100 6.25 5.79 1.21
C TYR A 100 5.42 4.67 1.84
N LEU A 101 4.12 4.90 2.01
CA LEU A 101 3.19 3.88 2.48
C LEU A 101 3.07 2.73 1.47
N THR A 102 3.05 3.04 0.16
CA THR A 102 3.01 2.02 -0.89
C THR A 102 4.19 1.04 -0.75
N LEU A 103 5.41 1.53 -0.60
CA LEU A 103 6.59 0.68 -0.42
C LEU A 103 6.48 -0.21 0.81
N GLN A 104 5.95 0.30 1.92
CA GLN A 104 5.74 -0.50 3.13
C GLN A 104 4.68 -1.59 2.94
N LEU A 105 3.60 -1.31 2.20
CA LEU A 105 2.57 -2.29 1.87
C LEU A 105 3.12 -3.41 0.96
N LEU A 106 3.96 -3.06 -0.01
CA LEU A 106 4.62 -4.04 -0.88
C LEU A 106 5.56 -4.97 -0.10
N GLU A 107 6.22 -4.46 0.93
CA GLU A 107 7.10 -5.27 1.79
C GLU A 107 6.35 -6.34 2.60
N LEU A 108 5.03 -6.20 2.80
CA LEU A 108 4.21 -7.21 3.48
C LEU A 108 4.12 -8.53 2.70
N GLY A 109 4.30 -8.49 1.38
CA GLY A 109 4.20 -9.66 0.52
C GLY A 109 2.76 -10.13 0.27
N LYS A 110 1.76 -9.27 0.54
CA LYS A 110 0.35 -9.50 0.17
C LYS A 110 0.05 -8.90 -1.21
N PRO A 111 -0.99 -9.39 -1.91
CA PRO A 111 -1.44 -8.76 -3.15
C PRO A 111 -1.84 -7.30 -2.92
N VAL A 112 -1.25 -6.38 -3.66
CA VAL A 112 -1.53 -4.95 -3.61
C VAL A 112 -1.97 -4.46 -4.99
N VAL A 113 -3.09 -3.74 -5.05
CA VAL A 113 -3.55 -3.02 -6.23
C VAL A 113 -3.45 -1.52 -5.96
N LEU A 114 -2.77 -0.78 -6.81
CA LEU A 114 -2.59 0.66 -6.67
C LEU A 114 -3.74 1.39 -7.36
N ALA A 115 -4.57 2.09 -6.58
CA ALA A 115 -5.59 2.99 -7.09
C ALA A 115 -5.03 4.41 -7.16
N LEU A 116 -4.66 4.86 -8.36
CA LEU A 116 -4.21 6.24 -8.63
C LEU A 116 -5.42 7.15 -8.67
N ASN A 117 -5.79 7.72 -7.54
CA ASN A 117 -6.92 8.62 -7.41
C ASN A 117 -6.56 10.07 -7.77
N MET A 118 -7.57 10.91 -7.91
CA MET A 118 -7.43 12.33 -8.27
C MET A 118 -6.81 12.57 -9.66
N MET A 119 -7.02 11.64 -10.60
CA MET A 119 -6.55 11.78 -11.98
C MET A 119 -7.17 12.97 -12.70
N ASP A 120 -8.35 13.40 -12.31
CA ASP A 120 -8.97 14.65 -12.75
C ASP A 120 -8.15 15.88 -12.35
N ILE A 121 -7.61 15.92 -11.14
CA ILE A 121 -6.73 17.01 -10.66
C ILE A 121 -5.40 17.00 -11.43
N VAL A 122 -4.84 15.83 -11.69
CA VAL A 122 -3.61 15.68 -12.50
C VAL A 122 -3.82 16.31 -13.87
N GLN A 123 -4.92 16.00 -14.54
CA GLN A 123 -5.27 16.55 -15.84
C GLN A 123 -5.51 18.06 -15.81
N GLU A 124 -6.25 18.55 -14.82
CA GLU A 124 -6.56 19.98 -14.63
C GLU A 124 -5.30 20.82 -14.42
N ARG A 125 -4.32 20.28 -13.71
CA ARG A 125 -3.01 20.92 -13.47
C ARG A 125 -2.03 20.81 -14.64
N GLY A 126 -2.41 20.10 -15.72
CA GLY A 126 -1.53 19.86 -16.87
C GLY A 126 -0.33 18.97 -16.55
N MET A 127 -0.49 18.11 -15.55
CA MET A 127 0.51 17.11 -15.19
C MET A 127 0.26 15.82 -15.98
N GLU A 128 1.30 15.04 -16.21
CA GLU A 128 1.23 13.70 -16.81
C GLU A 128 2.00 12.71 -15.97
N LEU A 129 1.44 11.50 -15.88
CA LEU A 129 2.08 10.35 -15.25
C LEU A 129 2.29 9.27 -16.31
N ASP A 130 3.48 8.68 -16.32
CA ASP A 130 3.74 7.49 -17.12
C ASP A 130 3.13 6.26 -16.43
N LEU A 131 1.94 5.89 -16.90
CA LEU A 131 1.14 4.78 -16.36
C LEU A 131 1.70 3.39 -16.76
N HIS A 132 2.70 3.33 -17.65
CA HIS A 132 3.43 2.12 -17.97
C HIS A 132 4.67 1.97 -17.09
N ARG A 133 5.41 3.06 -16.93
CA ARG A 133 6.66 3.05 -16.16
C ARG A 133 6.42 2.90 -14.64
N LEU A 134 5.36 3.50 -14.12
CA LEU A 134 5.07 3.45 -12.68
C LEU A 134 4.85 2.01 -12.17
N PRO A 135 3.99 1.16 -12.77
CA PRO A 135 3.88 -0.24 -12.35
C PRO A 135 5.20 -0.99 -12.40
N GLU A 136 5.99 -0.85 -13.47
CA GLU A 136 7.31 -1.50 -13.60
C GLU A 136 8.24 -1.15 -12.42
N MET A 137 8.23 0.11 -12.00
CA MET A 137 9.02 0.56 -10.84
C MET A 137 8.41 0.14 -9.49
N LEU A 138 7.18 -0.35 -9.46
CA LEU A 138 6.51 -0.82 -8.26
C LEU A 138 6.31 -2.36 -8.23
N GLY A 139 7.14 -3.11 -8.98
CA GLY A 139 7.11 -4.57 -9.00
C GLY A 139 5.94 -5.15 -9.79
N ASP A 140 5.57 -4.47 -10.86
CA ASP A 140 4.49 -4.84 -11.79
C ASP A 140 3.13 -5.04 -11.12
N ILE A 141 2.88 -4.32 -10.00
CA ILE A 141 1.57 -4.34 -9.37
C ILE A 141 0.51 -3.70 -10.26
N PRO A 142 -0.73 -4.23 -10.27
CA PRO A 142 -1.83 -3.60 -10.97
C PRO A 142 -2.00 -2.15 -10.51
N THR A 143 -1.94 -1.23 -11.47
CA THR A 143 -2.02 0.21 -11.24
C THR A 143 -3.18 0.77 -12.06
N VAL A 144 -4.22 1.24 -11.38
CA VAL A 144 -5.47 1.67 -12.01
C VAL A 144 -5.70 3.16 -11.78
N PRO A 145 -5.73 3.99 -12.84
CA PRO A 145 -6.10 5.39 -12.72
C PRO A 145 -7.61 5.51 -12.43
N VAL A 146 -7.94 6.25 -11.37
CA VAL A 146 -9.32 6.48 -10.95
C VAL A 146 -9.60 7.95 -10.63
N SER A 147 -10.86 8.34 -10.67
CA SER A 147 -11.36 9.53 -10.00
C SER A 147 -12.58 9.14 -9.18
N ALA A 148 -12.41 9.07 -7.87
CA ALA A 148 -13.49 8.74 -6.95
C ALA A 148 -14.62 9.79 -7.02
N ALA A 149 -14.26 11.06 -7.14
CA ALA A 149 -15.22 12.17 -7.25
C ALA A 149 -16.06 12.10 -8.54
N ARG A 150 -15.46 11.69 -9.66
CA ARG A 150 -16.16 11.53 -10.95
C ARG A 150 -16.67 10.11 -11.19
N ARG A 151 -16.41 9.20 -10.26
CA ARG A 151 -16.78 7.76 -10.34
C ARG A 151 -16.27 7.08 -11.61
N THR A 152 -15.02 7.36 -12.00
CA THR A 152 -14.38 6.77 -13.18
C THR A 152 -13.31 5.76 -12.79
N GLY A 153 -13.14 4.70 -13.58
CA GLY A 153 -12.13 3.65 -13.35
C GLY A 153 -12.50 2.62 -12.28
N LEU A 154 -13.70 2.68 -11.68
CA LEU A 154 -14.12 1.83 -10.57
C LEU A 154 -14.25 0.36 -10.97
N ASP A 155 -14.87 0.08 -12.11
CA ASP A 155 -15.04 -1.29 -12.62
C ASP A 155 -13.69 -1.92 -12.97
N ILE A 156 -12.78 -1.12 -13.56
CA ILE A 156 -11.41 -1.58 -13.87
C ILE A 156 -10.65 -1.89 -12.58
N LEU A 157 -10.86 -1.09 -11.52
CA LEU A 157 -10.24 -1.34 -10.22
C LEU A 157 -10.73 -2.64 -9.61
N LEU A 158 -12.05 -2.90 -9.61
CA LEU A 158 -12.61 -4.15 -9.09
C LEU A 158 -12.15 -5.37 -9.90
N HIS A 159 -12.10 -5.24 -11.23
CA HIS A 159 -11.54 -6.27 -12.10
C HIS A 159 -10.07 -6.57 -11.76
N ALA A 160 -9.27 -5.54 -11.58
CA ALA A 160 -7.85 -5.69 -11.22
C ALA A 160 -7.69 -6.37 -9.85
N VAL A 161 -8.55 -6.07 -8.87
CA VAL A 161 -8.54 -6.71 -7.54
C VAL A 161 -8.80 -8.21 -7.67
N ILE A 162 -9.85 -8.62 -8.38
CA ILE A 162 -10.21 -10.03 -8.55
C ILE A 162 -9.11 -10.77 -9.29
N HIS A 163 -8.64 -10.22 -10.42
CA HIS A 163 -7.60 -10.86 -11.22
C HIS A 163 -6.29 -11.03 -10.44
N HIS A 164 -5.89 -10.02 -9.68
CA HIS A 164 -4.66 -10.09 -8.87
C HIS A 164 -4.77 -11.10 -7.72
N TYR A 165 -5.95 -11.22 -7.13
CA TYR A 165 -6.27 -12.27 -6.15
C TYR A 165 -6.16 -13.67 -6.76
N GLU A 166 -6.75 -13.89 -7.95
CA GLU A 166 -6.73 -15.19 -8.61
C GLU A 166 -5.33 -15.62 -9.08
N GLU A 167 -4.52 -14.69 -9.54
CA GLU A 167 -3.15 -14.95 -9.95
C GLU A 167 -2.22 -15.32 -8.78
N GLN A 168 -2.60 -14.97 -7.55
CA GLN A 168 -1.79 -15.14 -6.33
C GLN A 168 -0.35 -14.61 -6.48
N LYS A 169 -0.17 -13.63 -7.36
CA LYS A 169 1.12 -12.98 -7.54
C LYS A 169 1.37 -12.00 -6.40
N ASN A 170 2.35 -12.33 -5.58
CA ASN A 170 2.92 -11.33 -4.68
C ASN A 170 3.80 -10.39 -5.50
N ALA A 171 3.78 -9.10 -5.18
CA ALA A 171 4.68 -8.14 -5.80
C ALA A 171 6.13 -8.63 -5.64
N GLU A 172 6.88 -8.67 -6.74
CA GLU A 172 8.31 -8.88 -6.64
C GLU A 172 8.92 -7.73 -5.83
N TYR A 173 9.81 -8.09 -4.94
CA TYR A 173 10.42 -7.10 -4.08
C TYR A 173 11.37 -6.19 -4.88
N ILE A 174 11.00 -4.93 -5.00
CA ILE A 174 11.66 -3.94 -5.88
C ILE A 174 12.75 -3.12 -5.21
N LEU A 175 12.64 -2.86 -3.90
CA LEU A 175 13.62 -2.07 -3.16
C LEU A 175 14.68 -3.00 -2.55
N GLN A 176 15.89 -2.90 -3.05
CA GLN A 176 17.05 -3.55 -2.46
C GLN A 176 17.78 -2.57 -1.56
N TYR A 177 17.99 -2.96 -0.33
CA TYR A 177 18.80 -2.22 0.63
C TYR A 177 20.30 -2.48 0.38
N PRO A 178 21.18 -1.69 0.98
CA PRO A 178 22.61 -2.00 0.96
C PRO A 178 22.91 -3.43 1.41
N GLU A 179 23.96 -4.03 0.85
CA GLU A 179 24.31 -5.45 1.04
C GLU A 179 24.37 -5.86 2.54
N GLU A 180 24.87 -4.99 3.39
CA GLU A 180 24.88 -5.23 4.85
C GLU A 180 23.47 -5.47 5.40
N ILE A 181 22.51 -4.63 5.02
CA ILE A 181 21.12 -4.73 5.49
C ILE A 181 20.44 -5.97 4.87
N GLU A 182 20.64 -6.23 3.56
CA GLU A 182 20.07 -7.41 2.90
C GLU A 182 20.59 -8.72 3.52
N ASN A 183 21.86 -8.79 3.86
CA ASN A 183 22.45 -9.95 4.54
C ASN A 183 21.82 -10.17 5.93
N LYS A 184 21.54 -9.09 6.66
CA LYS A 184 20.85 -9.17 7.96
C LYS A 184 19.39 -9.58 7.80
N ILE A 185 18.68 -9.05 6.80
CA ILE A 185 17.32 -9.45 6.47
C ILE A 185 17.27 -10.96 6.16
N ALA A 186 18.20 -11.46 5.35
CA ALA A 186 18.27 -12.88 5.00
C ALA A 186 18.45 -13.76 6.24
N LYS A 187 19.36 -13.40 7.13
CA LYS A 187 19.59 -14.12 8.41
C LYS A 187 18.35 -14.12 9.29
N LEU A 188 17.71 -12.95 9.47
CA LEU A 188 16.50 -12.82 10.28
C LEU A 188 15.33 -13.65 9.69
N LYS A 189 15.18 -13.69 8.37
CA LYS A 189 14.17 -14.53 7.71
C LYS A 189 14.37 -16.01 8.02
N VAL A 190 15.60 -16.51 7.98
CA VAL A 190 15.92 -17.91 8.34
C VAL A 190 15.61 -18.17 9.82
N MET A 191 15.97 -17.25 10.72
CA MET A 191 15.65 -17.40 12.15
C MET A 191 14.14 -17.43 12.39
N MET A 192 13.38 -16.58 11.70
CA MET A 192 11.92 -16.56 11.81
C MET A 192 11.28 -17.81 11.23
N GLU A 193 11.82 -18.39 10.16
CA GLU A 193 11.31 -19.63 9.57
C GLU A 193 11.35 -20.80 10.54
N ALA A 194 12.40 -20.88 11.35
CA ALA A 194 12.52 -21.90 12.37
C ALA A 194 11.49 -21.77 13.50
N HIS A 195 11.05 -20.54 13.82
CA HIS A 195 10.12 -20.26 14.92
C HIS A 195 8.67 -20.05 14.44
N TYR A 196 8.49 -19.52 13.22
CA TYR A 196 7.20 -19.12 12.63
C TYR A 196 7.10 -19.57 11.17
N PRO A 197 6.92 -20.87 10.88
CA PRO A 197 6.97 -21.40 9.51
C PRO A 197 5.86 -20.88 8.59
N THR A 198 4.75 -20.41 9.13
CA THR A 198 3.55 -19.97 8.38
C THR A 198 3.49 -18.46 8.10
N HIS A 199 4.46 -17.67 8.57
CA HIS A 199 4.44 -16.22 8.38
C HIS A 199 4.70 -15.79 6.92
N SER A 200 3.69 -15.19 6.26
CA SER A 200 3.80 -14.70 4.89
C SER A 200 4.68 -13.45 4.75
N SER A 201 4.72 -12.59 5.76
CA SER A 201 5.39 -11.27 5.75
C SER A 201 6.78 -11.25 6.42
N ARG A 202 7.57 -12.34 6.29
CA ARG A 202 8.87 -12.46 6.98
C ARG A 202 9.85 -11.33 6.65
N ARG A 203 9.87 -10.86 5.39
CA ARG A 203 10.75 -9.75 4.99
C ARG A 203 10.39 -8.47 5.73
N TRP A 204 9.13 -8.14 5.79
CA TRP A 204 8.64 -6.98 6.51
C TRP A 204 9.01 -7.04 8.01
N HIS A 205 8.80 -8.19 8.65
CA HIS A 205 9.18 -8.38 10.05
C HIS A 205 10.70 -8.24 10.26
N ALA A 206 11.52 -8.79 9.35
CA ALA A 206 12.96 -8.64 9.40
C ALA A 206 13.39 -7.17 9.31
N ILE A 207 12.78 -6.40 8.41
CA ILE A 207 13.02 -4.96 8.28
C ILE A 207 12.63 -4.24 9.57
N LYS A 208 11.47 -4.55 10.15
CA LYS A 208 11.00 -3.94 11.41
C LYS A 208 11.88 -4.27 12.60
N LEU A 209 12.43 -5.48 12.67
CA LEU A 209 13.42 -5.84 13.69
C LEU A 209 14.70 -5.02 13.54
N LEU A 210 15.16 -4.76 12.31
CA LEU A 210 16.31 -3.89 12.05
C LEU A 210 16.04 -2.42 12.35
N GLU A 211 14.80 -1.98 12.26
CA GLU A 211 14.34 -0.65 12.67
C GLU A 211 14.16 -0.52 14.20
N ASN A 212 14.31 -1.63 14.97
CA ASN A 212 14.00 -1.71 16.40
C ASN A 212 12.53 -1.38 16.73
N ASP A 213 11.60 -1.85 15.89
CA ASP A 213 10.16 -1.69 16.13
C ASP A 213 9.75 -2.48 17.39
N GLU A 214 9.38 -1.76 18.45
CA GLU A 214 9.08 -2.35 19.74
C GLU A 214 7.92 -3.34 19.74
N GLU A 215 6.90 -3.12 18.89
CA GLU A 215 5.74 -4.00 18.82
C GLU A 215 6.12 -5.32 18.13
N VAL A 216 6.85 -5.25 17.02
CA VAL A 216 7.37 -6.45 16.35
C VAL A 216 8.32 -7.23 17.24
N MET A 217 9.16 -6.56 18.00
CA MET A 217 10.06 -7.22 18.97
C MET A 217 9.30 -7.94 20.09
N LYS A 218 8.16 -7.41 20.54
CA LYS A 218 7.28 -8.05 21.54
C LYS A 218 6.51 -9.23 20.97
N GLU A 219 6.00 -9.09 19.76
CA GLU A 219 5.22 -10.13 19.07
C GLU A 219 6.09 -11.30 18.60
N ASN A 220 7.35 -11.01 18.27
CA ASN A 220 8.32 -12.00 17.79
C ASN A 220 9.55 -12.05 18.71
N PRO A 221 9.46 -12.73 19.87
CA PRO A 221 10.55 -12.79 20.86
C PRO A 221 11.69 -13.72 20.40
N ILE A 222 12.33 -13.38 19.29
CA ILE A 222 13.51 -14.06 18.76
C ILE A 222 14.76 -13.36 19.30
N ASN A 223 15.75 -14.13 19.73
CA ASN A 223 17.03 -13.54 20.11
C ASN A 223 17.79 -13.06 18.87
N THR A 224 17.73 -11.76 18.61
CA THR A 224 18.32 -11.12 17.42
C THR A 224 19.69 -10.46 17.70
N VAL A 225 20.24 -10.59 18.91
CA VAL A 225 21.45 -9.88 19.38
C VAL A 225 22.65 -10.09 18.45
N ASP A 226 22.79 -11.29 17.89
CA ASP A 226 23.90 -11.61 16.98
C ASP A 226 23.76 -11.03 15.57
N VAL A 227 22.57 -10.50 15.22
CA VAL A 227 22.25 -9.98 13.88
C VAL A 227 21.94 -8.48 13.92
N VAL A 228 21.16 -8.05 14.92
CA VAL A 228 20.76 -6.65 15.10
C VAL A 228 21.68 -6.01 16.14
N ASP A 229 22.79 -5.45 15.69
CA ASP A 229 23.82 -4.80 16.52
C ASP A 229 23.51 -3.34 16.81
N ARG A 230 22.65 -2.70 16.01
CA ARG A 230 22.18 -1.31 16.14
C ARG A 230 20.86 -1.11 15.41
N SER A 231 20.24 0.05 15.55
CA SER A 231 19.10 0.44 14.70
C SER A 231 19.58 0.83 13.30
N TYR A 232 18.90 0.30 12.29
CA TYR A 232 19.09 0.61 10.87
C TYR A 232 17.95 1.48 10.31
N GLU A 233 17.11 2.02 11.19
CA GLU A 233 15.91 2.80 10.81
C GLU A 233 16.25 3.94 9.84
N LYS A 234 17.28 4.74 10.14
CA LYS A 234 17.65 5.89 9.30
C LYS A 234 18.08 5.48 7.90
N GLU A 235 18.88 4.43 7.79
CA GLU A 235 19.34 3.92 6.50
C GLU A 235 18.19 3.36 5.67
N ILE A 236 17.29 2.62 6.30
CA ILE A 236 16.10 2.04 5.66
C ILE A 236 15.18 3.14 5.17
N ILE A 237 14.89 4.15 5.99
CA ILE A 237 14.07 5.31 5.63
C ILE A 237 14.71 6.06 4.45
N ASN A 238 16.01 6.35 4.52
CA ASN A 238 16.72 7.06 3.47
C ASN A 238 16.69 6.31 2.13
N CYS A 239 16.87 4.98 2.14
CA CYS A 239 16.76 4.16 0.94
C CYS A 239 15.36 4.26 0.31
N LYS A 240 14.30 4.22 1.12
CA LYS A 240 12.93 4.38 0.64
C LYS A 240 12.72 5.75 -0.01
N TYR A 241 13.16 6.84 0.62
CA TYR A 241 13.02 8.19 0.05
C TYR A 241 13.83 8.38 -1.24
N GLN A 242 15.06 7.86 -1.30
CA GLN A 242 15.87 7.91 -2.51
C GLN A 242 15.21 7.14 -3.66
N TYR A 243 14.61 5.99 -3.35
CA TYR A 243 13.86 5.22 -4.34
C TYR A 243 12.64 5.97 -4.83
N ILE A 244 11.84 6.54 -3.93
CA ILE A 244 10.66 7.35 -4.27
C ILE A 244 11.05 8.53 -5.16
N GLU A 245 12.13 9.25 -4.84
CA GLU A 245 12.62 10.35 -5.65
C GLU A 245 12.96 9.89 -7.08
N SER A 246 13.58 8.72 -7.22
CA SER A 246 13.89 8.14 -8.53
C SER A 246 12.62 7.79 -9.31
N VAL A 247 11.61 7.19 -8.65
CA VAL A 247 10.30 6.87 -9.25
C VAL A 247 9.62 8.14 -9.75
N VAL A 248 9.47 9.15 -8.89
CA VAL A 248 8.79 10.41 -9.25
C VAL A 248 9.46 11.09 -10.41
N ARG A 249 10.80 11.12 -10.43
CA ARG A 249 11.59 11.72 -11.53
C ARG A 249 11.36 11.02 -12.88
N GLU A 250 11.19 9.71 -12.87
CA GLU A 250 10.99 8.92 -14.09
C GLU A 250 9.56 8.94 -14.60
N VAL A 251 8.56 9.05 -13.70
CA VAL A 251 7.15 8.88 -14.08
C VAL A 251 6.35 10.16 -14.15
N PHE A 252 6.88 11.28 -13.64
CA PHE A 252 6.10 12.51 -13.48
C PHE A 252 6.61 13.61 -14.43
N PHE A 253 5.70 14.14 -15.28
CA PHE A 253 6.01 15.17 -16.24
C PHE A 253 5.04 16.36 -16.11
N ILE A 254 5.57 17.58 -16.24
CA ILE A 254 4.77 18.80 -16.31
C ILE A 254 4.72 19.23 -17.77
N LYS A 255 3.53 19.29 -18.37
CA LYS A 255 3.36 19.89 -19.69
C LYS A 255 3.59 21.39 -19.61
N ILE A 256 4.69 21.86 -20.17
CA ILE A 256 4.88 23.28 -20.41
C ILE A 256 3.90 23.64 -21.53
N LYS A 257 2.79 24.34 -21.23
CA LYS A 257 1.91 24.92 -22.24
C LYS A 257 2.75 25.87 -23.11
N LYS A 258 2.99 25.49 -24.35
CA LYS A 258 3.54 26.45 -25.33
C LYS A 258 2.61 27.68 -25.38
N PRO A 259 3.14 28.90 -25.28
CA PRO A 259 2.31 30.08 -25.40
C PRO A 259 1.57 30.02 -26.75
N GLN A 260 0.24 30.13 -26.73
CA GLN A 260 -0.56 30.25 -27.93
C GLN A 260 -0.01 31.46 -28.71
N GLN A 261 0.56 31.22 -29.90
CA GLN A 261 0.86 32.30 -30.84
C GLN A 261 -0.46 33.01 -31.14
N ARG A 262 -0.62 34.20 -30.60
CA ARG A 262 -1.71 35.08 -31.02
C ARG A 262 -1.48 35.36 -32.51
N THR A 263 -2.21 34.70 -33.36
CA THR A 263 -2.38 35.09 -34.75
C THR A 263 -2.99 36.50 -34.77
N LYS A 264 -2.21 37.46 -35.29
CA LYS A 264 -2.70 38.80 -35.57
C LYS A 264 -3.59 38.80 -36.80
#